data_deae47e75746a4f4c02b32810e03b175
#
_entry.id   deae47e75746a4f4c02b32810e03b175
#
_cell.length_a   1.000
_cell.length_b   1.000
_cell.length_c   1.000
_cell.angle_alpha   90.00
_cell.angle_beta   90.00
_cell.angle_gamma   90.00
#
_symmetry.space_group_name_H-M   'P 1'
#
loop_
_entity.id
_entity.type
_entity.pdbx_description
1 polymer ?
#
loop_
_entity_poly.entity_id
_entity_poly.type
_entity_poly.pdbx_seq_one_letter_code
_entity_poly.pdbx_strand_id
1 'polypeptide(L)'
;MIGAGIGGVGGVGGAATDTGGNGGAGGSGTGLLGGVGGAGGHGGGASVGTGGSGGAGGDGFGFVGAGGNGGNAGTGVGVNGANGGNGGSATGALAAVGGAGAAGGDATSGTGGFGGAGGSARGLIFALGGAGAAGGDASTGVGGPGGPGGTGTASSPFGIAIAIGGAGAQGGAGTSGATGGAGGDGVFEGIAVLGLGFGGAAGAGGAATGDGATGGAGGFGGAGAGIANFLGFSVLHGGAGGAGGTATGTGGNGGAGGGGGLSSPVILGIGIGGAGGDGGGALGVLGGMGGDGGDGGEAVAVG
;
A
#
# COMPACT_ATOMS: atom_id res chain seq x y z
N MET A 1 16.87 17.09 28.04
CA MET A 1 15.40 16.99 28.11
C MET A 1 14.98 15.74 27.34
N ILE A 2 14.42 14.76 28.01
CA ILE A 2 13.98 13.49 27.40
C ILE A 2 12.50 13.67 27.10
N GLY A 3 12.11 13.78 25.83
CA GLY A 3 10.74 14.10 25.44
C GLY A 3 10.27 13.29 24.23
N ALA A 4 8.96 13.20 24.10
CA ALA A 4 8.29 12.69 22.90
C ALA A 4 7.70 13.88 22.12
N GLY A 5 7.78 13.83 20.80
CA GLY A 5 7.21 14.81 19.89
C GLY A 5 6.00 14.25 19.17
N ILE A 6 4.91 14.97 19.12
CA ILE A 6 3.69 14.60 18.39
C ILE A 6 3.37 15.71 17.39
N GLY A 7 3.32 15.35 16.11
CA GLY A 7 2.91 16.26 15.05
C GLY A 7 1.42 16.59 15.11
N GLY A 8 1.07 17.80 14.77
CA GLY A 8 -0.33 18.25 14.68
C GLY A 8 -1.05 17.61 13.49
N VAL A 9 -2.35 17.40 13.62
CA VAL A 9 -3.22 16.90 12.55
C VAL A 9 -3.40 17.97 11.48
N GLY A 10 -3.40 17.58 10.21
CA GLY A 10 -3.70 18.48 9.09
C GLY A 10 -5.14 18.96 9.11
N GLY A 11 -5.38 20.18 8.68
CA GLY A 11 -6.73 20.76 8.58
C GLY A 11 -7.54 20.09 7.47
N VAL A 12 -8.85 19.99 7.66
CA VAL A 12 -9.78 19.48 6.65
C VAL A 12 -9.96 20.52 5.53
N GLY A 13 -10.02 20.07 4.29
CA GLY A 13 -10.30 20.90 3.14
C GLY A 13 -11.74 21.46 3.18
N GLY A 14 -11.92 22.68 2.71
CA GLY A 14 -13.24 23.31 2.65
C GLY A 14 -14.14 22.67 1.60
N ALA A 15 -15.43 22.51 1.91
CA ALA A 15 -16.42 22.08 0.93
C ALA A 15 -16.74 23.19 -0.09
N ALA A 16 -17.06 22.81 -1.32
CA ALA A 16 -17.37 23.74 -2.41
C ALA A 16 -18.47 23.17 -3.32
N THR A 17 -18.93 23.99 -4.28
CA THR A 17 -19.87 23.52 -5.30
C THR A 17 -19.16 22.69 -6.36
N ASP A 18 -18.02 23.16 -6.84
CA ASP A 18 -17.34 22.64 -8.02
C ASP A 18 -16.12 21.78 -7.67
N THR A 19 -15.21 22.30 -6.84
CA THR A 19 -14.01 21.57 -6.44
C THR A 19 -13.75 21.74 -4.97
N GLY A 20 -13.79 20.65 -4.22
CA GLY A 20 -13.49 20.65 -2.80
C GLY A 20 -12.03 21.02 -2.51
N GLY A 21 -11.76 21.69 -1.41
CA GLY A 21 -10.40 22.02 -0.98
C GLY A 21 -9.61 20.78 -0.56
N ASN A 22 -8.31 20.76 -0.81
CA ASN A 22 -7.45 19.68 -0.35
C ASN A 22 -7.29 19.68 1.16
N GLY A 23 -7.13 18.51 1.76
CA GLY A 23 -6.77 18.37 3.16
C GLY A 23 -5.32 18.81 3.41
N GLY A 24 -5.06 19.40 4.56
CA GLY A 24 -3.73 19.80 4.99
C GLY A 24 -2.87 18.59 5.36
N ALA A 25 -1.56 18.66 5.15
CA ALA A 25 -0.65 17.62 5.63
C ALA A 25 -0.57 17.61 7.17
N GLY A 26 -0.35 16.42 7.73
CA GLY A 26 -0.04 16.26 9.14
C GLY A 26 1.35 16.79 9.46
N GLY A 27 1.53 17.32 10.66
CA GLY A 27 2.84 17.79 11.15
C GLY A 27 3.76 16.64 11.54
N SER A 28 5.06 16.83 11.37
CA SER A 28 6.04 15.85 11.83
C SER A 28 6.20 15.86 13.35
N GLY A 29 6.40 14.68 13.94
CA GLY A 29 6.70 14.51 15.35
C GLY A 29 8.16 14.13 15.57
N THR A 30 8.89 14.88 16.38
CA THR A 30 10.30 14.58 16.68
C THR A 30 10.55 14.61 18.17
N GLY A 31 11.13 13.55 18.72
CA GLY A 31 11.45 13.46 20.15
C GLY A 31 12.51 12.40 20.42
N LEU A 32 13.30 12.58 21.48
CA LEU A 32 14.36 11.64 21.83
C LEU A 32 13.80 10.25 22.18
N LEU A 33 12.72 10.17 22.94
CA LEU A 33 12.07 8.89 23.27
C LEU A 33 11.16 8.41 22.16
N GLY A 34 10.47 9.32 21.49
CA GLY A 34 9.54 8.93 20.44
C GLY A 34 9.08 10.12 19.61
N GLY A 35 8.80 9.89 18.35
CA GLY A 35 8.20 10.84 17.45
C GLY A 35 7.01 10.22 16.75
N VAL A 36 5.87 10.89 16.82
CA VAL A 36 4.65 10.46 16.14
C VAL A 36 4.23 11.57 15.18
N GLY A 37 4.17 11.25 13.87
CA GLY A 37 3.63 12.15 12.87
C GLY A 37 2.13 12.33 13.03
N GLY A 38 1.62 13.52 12.79
CA GLY A 38 0.20 13.84 12.79
C GLY A 38 -0.49 13.28 11.55
N ALA A 39 -1.77 12.96 11.67
CA ALA A 39 -2.56 12.53 10.52
C ALA A 39 -2.76 13.66 9.51
N GLY A 40 -2.86 13.32 8.22
CA GLY A 40 -3.30 14.26 7.18
C GLY A 40 -4.78 14.61 7.33
N GLY A 41 -5.17 15.78 6.93
CA GLY A 41 -6.57 16.22 6.92
C GLY A 41 -7.33 15.64 5.73
N HIS A 42 -8.62 15.43 5.89
CA HIS A 42 -9.48 14.98 4.79
C HIS A 42 -9.65 16.07 3.73
N GLY A 43 -9.82 15.68 2.49
CA GLY A 43 -10.26 16.56 1.42
C GLY A 43 -11.69 17.04 1.63
N GLY A 44 -12.02 18.21 1.18
CA GLY A 44 -13.37 18.80 1.24
C GLY A 44 -14.28 18.20 0.19
N GLY A 45 -15.57 18.09 0.51
CA GLY A 45 -16.57 17.62 -0.45
C GLY A 45 -16.91 18.63 -1.55
N ALA A 46 -17.39 18.16 -2.69
CA ALA A 46 -17.98 18.96 -3.76
C ALA A 46 -19.39 18.46 -4.08
N SER A 47 -20.34 19.39 -4.27
CA SER A 47 -21.73 19.03 -4.54
C SER A 47 -22.02 18.73 -6.02
N VAL A 48 -21.22 19.25 -6.94
CA VAL A 48 -21.38 19.06 -8.39
C VAL A 48 -20.10 18.51 -9.03
N GLY A 49 -18.92 18.87 -8.55
CA GLY A 49 -17.63 18.55 -9.13
C GLY A 49 -16.81 17.53 -8.33
N THR A 50 -15.52 17.66 -8.40
CA THR A 50 -14.57 16.74 -7.79
C THR A 50 -14.27 17.13 -6.33
N GLY A 51 -14.32 16.15 -5.40
CA GLY A 51 -13.84 16.35 -4.03
C GLY A 51 -12.37 16.72 -3.98
N GLY A 52 -11.93 17.33 -2.88
CA GLY A 52 -10.52 17.62 -2.65
C GLY A 52 -9.70 16.38 -2.31
N SER A 53 -8.42 16.38 -2.63
CA SER A 53 -7.52 15.29 -2.23
C SER A 53 -7.26 15.28 -0.72
N GLY A 54 -7.04 14.09 -0.17
CA GLY A 54 -6.61 13.95 1.22
C GLY A 54 -5.18 14.45 1.42
N GLY A 55 -4.90 14.99 2.61
CA GLY A 55 -3.55 15.42 3.00
C GLY A 55 -2.65 14.25 3.36
N ALA A 56 -1.36 14.38 3.15
CA ALA A 56 -0.40 13.37 3.59
C ALA A 56 -0.27 13.34 5.13
N GLY A 57 0.01 12.17 5.70
CA GLY A 57 0.42 12.01 7.09
C GLY A 57 1.81 12.60 7.33
N GLY A 58 2.06 13.08 8.54
CA GLY A 58 3.36 13.62 8.96
C GLY A 58 4.34 12.52 9.34
N ASP A 59 5.62 12.82 9.29
CA ASP A 59 6.67 11.88 9.63
C ASP A 59 6.93 11.79 11.15
N GLY A 60 7.42 10.63 11.60
CA GLY A 60 7.77 10.38 12.99
C GLY A 60 9.25 10.04 13.18
N PHE A 61 9.94 10.76 14.08
CA PHE A 61 11.36 10.58 14.34
C PHE A 61 11.69 10.48 15.83
N GLY A 62 12.39 9.41 16.28
CA GLY A 62 12.76 9.24 17.67
C GLY A 62 13.43 7.90 17.97
N PHE A 63 13.54 7.55 19.25
CA PHE A 63 13.91 6.18 19.63
C PHE A 63 12.89 5.16 19.12
N VAL A 64 11.61 5.53 19.18
CA VAL A 64 10.51 4.87 18.46
C VAL A 64 9.87 5.90 17.54
N GLY A 65 9.80 5.62 16.25
CA GLY A 65 9.16 6.49 15.25
C GLY A 65 7.82 5.90 14.78
N ALA A 66 6.80 6.74 14.64
CA ALA A 66 5.55 6.37 13.99
C ALA A 66 5.13 7.45 13.00
N GLY A 67 4.88 7.09 11.76
CA GLY A 67 4.30 7.98 10.74
C GLY A 67 2.80 8.19 10.97
N GLY A 68 2.30 9.36 10.67
CA GLY A 68 0.87 9.67 10.69
C GLY A 68 0.15 9.08 9.48
N ASN A 69 -1.13 8.76 9.62
CA ASN A 69 -1.94 8.28 8.51
C ASN A 69 -2.25 9.41 7.51
N GLY A 70 -2.46 9.06 6.25
CA GLY A 70 -3.01 9.98 5.25
C GLY A 70 -4.46 10.36 5.55
N GLY A 71 -4.92 11.47 4.98
CA GLY A 71 -6.33 11.88 5.03
C GLY A 71 -7.09 11.37 3.81
N ASN A 72 -8.35 10.98 4.00
CA ASN A 72 -9.19 10.50 2.89
C ASN A 72 -9.47 11.60 1.86
N ALA A 73 -9.70 11.20 0.63
CA ALA A 73 -10.26 12.08 -0.38
C ALA A 73 -11.64 12.61 0.03
N GLY A 74 -11.97 13.81 -0.42
CA GLY A 74 -13.29 14.38 -0.27
C GLY A 74 -14.30 13.71 -1.20
N THR A 75 -15.55 13.69 -0.79
CA THR A 75 -16.66 13.20 -1.62
C THR A 75 -16.99 14.19 -2.73
N GLY A 76 -17.36 13.68 -3.92
CA GLY A 76 -17.81 14.49 -5.03
C GLY A 76 -18.60 13.67 -6.04
N VAL A 77 -19.35 14.34 -6.90
CA VAL A 77 -20.09 13.72 -8.01
C VAL A 77 -19.42 14.03 -9.35
N GLY A 78 -18.16 14.40 -9.30
CA GLY A 78 -17.37 14.76 -10.48
C GLY A 78 -17.04 13.58 -11.39
N VAL A 79 -16.55 13.91 -12.56
CA VAL A 79 -16.09 12.91 -13.55
C VAL A 79 -15.00 12.03 -12.95
N ASN A 80 -14.04 12.61 -12.25
CA ASN A 80 -12.94 11.88 -11.62
C ASN A 80 -13.00 11.97 -10.10
N GLY A 81 -12.59 10.90 -9.42
CA GLY A 81 -12.42 10.88 -7.97
C GLY A 81 -11.13 11.60 -7.54
N ALA A 82 -11.13 12.16 -6.35
CA ALA A 82 -9.93 12.75 -5.75
C ALA A 82 -9.03 11.70 -5.12
N ASN A 83 -7.74 11.96 -5.02
CA ASN A 83 -6.79 11.01 -4.46
C ASN A 83 -6.79 11.00 -2.93
N GLY A 84 -6.60 9.82 -2.35
CA GLY A 84 -6.31 9.67 -0.93
C GLY A 84 -4.90 10.18 -0.59
N GLY A 85 -4.70 10.62 0.65
CA GLY A 85 -3.40 11.05 1.15
C GLY A 85 -2.47 9.87 1.45
N ASN A 86 -1.19 10.06 1.23
CA ASN A 86 -0.19 9.05 1.59
C ASN A 86 0.04 9.01 3.12
N GLY A 87 0.42 7.86 3.64
CA GLY A 87 0.91 7.73 5.00
C GLY A 87 2.27 8.39 5.18
N GLY A 88 2.54 8.94 6.36
CA GLY A 88 3.83 9.50 6.73
C GLY A 88 4.89 8.43 7.00
N SER A 89 6.14 8.75 6.76
CA SER A 89 7.25 7.85 7.03
C SER A 89 7.66 7.88 8.51
N ALA A 90 8.36 6.84 8.94
CA ALA A 90 8.89 6.75 10.29
C ALA A 90 10.38 6.40 10.30
N THR A 91 11.11 7.01 11.21
CA THR A 91 12.50 6.63 11.50
C THR A 91 12.66 6.51 13.00
N GLY A 92 13.10 5.33 13.44
CA GLY A 92 13.29 5.03 14.86
C GLY A 92 14.68 4.44 15.15
N ALA A 93 15.33 4.88 16.23
CA ALA A 93 16.60 4.26 16.64
C ALA A 93 16.41 2.80 17.10
N LEU A 94 15.24 2.43 17.57
CA LEU A 94 14.91 1.05 17.94
C LEU A 94 13.87 0.47 16.98
N ALA A 95 12.74 1.18 16.85
CA ALA A 95 11.60 0.69 16.08
C ALA A 95 10.94 1.80 15.28
N ALA A 96 10.42 1.49 14.12
CA ALA A 96 9.70 2.40 13.26
C ALA A 96 8.45 1.75 12.67
N VAL A 97 7.36 2.51 12.59
CA VAL A 97 6.11 2.10 11.96
C VAL A 97 5.63 3.20 11.00
N GLY A 98 5.56 2.92 9.71
CA GLY A 98 5.02 3.83 8.70
C GLY A 98 3.51 4.02 8.87
N GLY A 99 3.01 5.19 8.57
CA GLY A 99 1.59 5.52 8.58
C GLY A 99 0.85 4.86 7.40
N ALA A 100 -0.42 4.55 7.57
CA ALA A 100 -1.24 4.04 6.48
C ALA A 100 -1.60 5.13 5.46
N GLY A 101 -1.74 4.77 4.20
CA GLY A 101 -2.38 5.60 3.19
C GLY A 101 -3.87 5.79 3.47
N ALA A 102 -4.55 6.59 2.70
CA ALA A 102 -5.98 6.83 2.81
C ALA A 102 -6.72 6.65 1.49
N ALA A 103 -7.99 6.31 1.55
CA ALA A 103 -8.79 5.93 0.40
C ALA A 103 -8.92 7.06 -0.63
N GLY A 104 -8.92 6.66 -1.91
CA GLY A 104 -9.31 7.52 -3.03
C GLY A 104 -10.80 7.78 -3.01
N GLY A 105 -11.22 8.87 -3.64
CA GLY A 105 -12.63 9.25 -3.80
C GLY A 105 -13.25 8.60 -5.03
N ASP A 106 -14.56 8.39 -4.94
CA ASP A 106 -15.32 7.81 -6.03
C ASP A 106 -15.53 8.81 -7.16
N ALA A 107 -15.81 8.27 -8.35
CA ALA A 107 -16.13 9.01 -9.58
C ALA A 107 -17.49 8.61 -10.12
N THR A 108 -18.17 9.50 -10.84
CA THR A 108 -19.42 9.15 -11.54
C THR A 108 -19.16 8.55 -12.91
N SER A 109 -18.24 9.09 -13.71
CA SER A 109 -18.09 8.66 -15.12
C SER A 109 -16.65 8.60 -15.62
N GLY A 110 -15.68 9.00 -14.86
CA GLY A 110 -14.27 8.98 -15.23
C GLY A 110 -13.46 7.92 -14.52
N THR A 111 -12.40 8.34 -13.87
CA THR A 111 -11.54 7.44 -13.10
C THR A 111 -11.72 7.71 -11.61
N GLY A 112 -11.93 6.64 -10.82
CA GLY A 112 -11.87 6.72 -9.37
C GLY A 112 -10.53 7.27 -8.89
N GLY A 113 -10.50 7.91 -7.75
CA GLY A 113 -9.27 8.46 -7.17
C GLY A 113 -8.28 7.37 -6.77
N PHE A 114 -7.00 7.66 -6.83
CA PHE A 114 -5.95 6.74 -6.36
C PHE A 114 -6.03 6.56 -4.85
N GLY A 115 -5.86 5.33 -4.39
CA GLY A 115 -5.59 5.06 -2.98
C GLY A 115 -4.21 5.60 -2.58
N GLY A 116 -4.08 6.14 -1.38
CA GLY A 116 -2.82 6.64 -0.86
C GLY A 116 -1.81 5.52 -0.59
N ALA A 117 -0.55 5.76 -0.83
CA ALA A 117 0.52 4.81 -0.49
C ALA A 117 0.72 4.74 1.03
N GLY A 118 1.14 3.58 1.53
CA GLY A 118 1.63 3.44 2.90
C GLY A 118 2.99 4.13 3.09
N GLY A 119 3.23 4.67 4.27
CA GLY A 119 4.51 5.28 4.64
C GLY A 119 5.62 4.26 4.87
N SER A 120 6.84 4.60 4.52
CA SER A 120 7.99 3.75 4.77
C SER A 120 8.44 3.81 6.23
N ALA A 121 9.06 2.74 6.73
CA ALA A 121 9.61 2.66 8.06
C ALA A 121 11.10 2.28 8.02
N ARG A 122 11.90 2.94 8.86
CA ARG A 122 13.32 2.61 9.05
C ARG A 122 13.66 2.54 10.52
N GLY A 123 14.01 1.35 10.99
CA GLY A 123 14.36 1.06 12.39
C GLY A 123 15.64 0.26 12.51
N LEU A 124 16.23 0.26 13.73
CA LEU A 124 17.42 -0.55 13.97
C LEU A 124 17.06 -2.03 14.16
N ILE A 125 16.06 -2.31 14.98
CA ILE A 125 15.63 -3.70 15.30
C ILE A 125 14.34 -4.06 14.57
N PHE A 126 13.37 -3.15 14.55
CA PHE A 126 12.06 -3.39 13.99
C PHE A 126 11.64 -2.27 13.02
N ALA A 127 11.16 -2.64 11.86
CA ALA A 127 10.57 -1.72 10.90
C ALA A 127 9.34 -2.33 10.24
N LEU A 128 8.21 -1.63 10.31
CA LEU A 128 6.95 -2.01 9.67
C LEU A 128 6.50 -0.91 8.72
N GLY A 129 6.49 -1.18 7.42
CA GLY A 129 5.90 -0.30 6.41
C GLY A 129 4.39 -0.16 6.62
N GLY A 130 3.85 1.01 6.36
CA GLY A 130 2.43 1.30 6.44
C GLY A 130 1.66 0.62 5.30
N ALA A 131 0.39 0.30 5.52
CA ALA A 131 -0.46 -0.23 4.46
C ALA A 131 -0.86 0.87 3.45
N GLY A 132 -1.00 0.51 2.18
CA GLY A 132 -1.68 1.32 1.18
C GLY A 132 -3.19 1.37 1.45
N ALA A 133 -3.91 2.18 0.72
CA ALA A 133 -5.36 2.29 0.83
C ALA A 133 -6.07 2.09 -0.51
N ALA A 134 -7.34 1.69 -0.46
CA ALA A 134 -8.12 1.37 -1.64
C ALA A 134 -8.26 2.56 -2.59
N GLY A 135 -8.30 2.26 -3.88
CA GLY A 135 -8.72 3.21 -4.90
C GLY A 135 -10.23 3.46 -4.83
N GLY A 136 -10.67 4.60 -5.30
CA GLY A 136 -12.09 4.95 -5.38
C GLY A 136 -12.80 4.20 -6.52
N ASP A 137 -14.09 3.99 -6.35
CA ASP A 137 -14.93 3.36 -7.36
C ASP A 137 -15.36 4.36 -8.47
N ALA A 138 -15.75 3.84 -9.63
CA ALA A 138 -16.36 4.63 -10.69
C ALA A 138 -17.67 4.01 -11.14
N SER A 139 -18.77 4.80 -11.18
CA SER A 139 -20.07 4.28 -11.56
C SER A 139 -20.12 3.86 -13.03
N THR A 140 -19.51 4.64 -13.93
CA THR A 140 -19.47 4.34 -15.38
C THR A 140 -18.08 4.62 -15.96
N GLY A 141 -17.03 4.23 -15.31
CA GLY A 141 -15.67 4.49 -15.76
C GLY A 141 -14.68 3.47 -15.25
N VAL A 142 -13.46 3.86 -15.05
CA VAL A 142 -12.39 3.00 -14.53
C VAL A 142 -12.25 3.24 -13.03
N GLY A 143 -12.23 2.18 -12.22
CA GLY A 143 -11.91 2.30 -10.81
C GLY A 143 -10.53 2.93 -10.58
N GLY A 144 -10.31 3.55 -9.45
CA GLY A 144 -9.01 4.10 -9.06
C GLY A 144 -8.03 3.01 -8.62
N PRO A 145 -6.75 3.09 -8.95
CA PRO A 145 -5.75 2.13 -8.46
C PRO A 145 -5.66 2.09 -6.94
N GLY A 146 -5.43 0.92 -6.39
CA GLY A 146 -5.09 0.75 -4.98
C GLY A 146 -3.70 1.31 -4.67
N GLY A 147 -3.52 1.87 -3.49
CA GLY A 147 -2.25 2.38 -3.01
C GLY A 147 -1.26 1.26 -2.67
N PRO A 148 0.02 1.40 -3.00
CA PRO A 148 1.03 0.42 -2.59
C PRO A 148 1.31 0.46 -1.09
N GLY A 149 1.79 -0.65 -0.55
CA GLY A 149 2.31 -0.70 0.80
C GLY A 149 3.66 0.01 0.93
N GLY A 150 3.94 0.54 2.10
CA GLY A 150 5.23 1.15 2.41
C GLY A 150 6.33 0.11 2.69
N THR A 151 7.58 0.46 2.47
CA THR A 151 8.71 -0.41 2.78
C THR A 151 9.05 -0.40 4.26
N GLY A 152 9.46 -1.57 4.80
CA GLY A 152 10.07 -1.68 6.11
C GLY A 152 11.57 -1.99 5.98
N THR A 153 12.43 -1.16 6.56
CA THR A 153 13.88 -1.38 6.54
C THR A 153 14.44 -1.45 7.96
N ALA A 154 14.98 -2.59 8.37
CA ALA A 154 15.64 -2.76 9.66
C ALA A 154 17.16 -2.89 9.47
N SER A 155 17.96 -2.16 10.25
CA SER A 155 19.42 -2.06 10.06
C SER A 155 20.15 -2.36 11.36
N SER A 156 20.12 -3.61 11.83
CA SER A 156 20.79 -4.00 13.07
C SER A 156 22.29 -4.29 12.85
N PRO A 157 23.20 -3.57 13.49
CA PRO A 157 24.63 -3.90 13.42
C PRO A 157 24.99 -5.14 14.21
N PHE A 158 24.20 -5.48 15.25
CA PHE A 158 24.43 -6.65 16.11
C PHE A 158 23.09 -7.14 16.66
N GLY A 159 22.73 -8.40 16.45
CA GLY A 159 21.55 -8.99 17.06
C GLY A 159 20.41 -9.28 16.08
N ILE A 160 19.20 -8.86 16.40
CA ILE A 160 17.98 -9.18 15.64
C ILE A 160 17.57 -7.98 14.77
N ALA A 161 17.23 -8.24 13.53
CA ALA A 161 16.59 -7.28 12.61
C ALA A 161 15.28 -7.87 12.08
N ILE A 162 14.19 -7.14 12.21
CA ILE A 162 12.86 -7.54 11.70
C ILE A 162 12.34 -6.43 10.80
N ALA A 163 12.18 -6.73 9.52
CA ALA A 163 11.67 -5.82 8.52
C ALA A 163 10.39 -6.39 7.89
N ILE A 164 9.33 -5.62 7.89
CA ILE A 164 8.03 -6.03 7.34
C ILE A 164 7.55 -4.96 6.38
N GLY A 165 7.28 -5.34 5.14
CA GLY A 165 6.63 -4.46 4.16
C GLY A 165 5.15 -4.32 4.47
N GLY A 166 4.60 -3.15 4.21
CA GLY A 166 3.17 -2.90 4.34
C GLY A 166 2.38 -3.58 3.21
N ALA A 167 1.13 -3.92 3.47
CA ALA A 167 0.25 -4.47 2.45
C ALA A 167 -0.14 -3.41 1.41
N GLY A 168 -0.24 -3.80 0.15
CA GLY A 168 -0.91 -3.03 -0.89
C GLY A 168 -2.43 -3.14 -0.75
N ALA A 169 -3.16 -2.23 -1.33
CA ALA A 169 -4.61 -2.16 -1.22
C ALA A 169 -5.34 -2.44 -2.52
N GLN A 170 -6.61 -2.76 -2.41
CA GLN A 170 -7.48 -3.10 -3.53
C GLN A 170 -7.66 -1.94 -4.50
N GLY A 171 -7.74 -2.25 -5.79
CA GLY A 171 -8.18 -1.31 -6.82
C GLY A 171 -9.70 -1.09 -6.73
N GLY A 172 -10.15 0.09 -7.10
CA GLY A 172 -11.57 0.44 -7.15
C GLY A 172 -12.31 -0.30 -8.26
N ALA A 173 -13.62 -0.49 -8.07
CA ALA A 173 -14.51 -1.06 -9.05
C ALA A 173 -14.97 -0.03 -10.09
N GLY A 174 -15.42 -0.50 -11.27
CA GLY A 174 -15.90 0.37 -12.33
C GLY A 174 -16.51 -0.42 -13.47
N THR A 175 -16.75 0.19 -14.61
CA THR A 175 -17.01 -0.53 -15.86
C THR A 175 -15.74 -1.23 -16.34
N SER A 176 -14.55 -0.73 -15.93
CA SER A 176 -13.28 -1.46 -15.96
C SER A 176 -12.67 -1.39 -14.57
N GLY A 177 -12.20 -2.50 -14.04
CA GLY A 177 -11.59 -2.56 -12.73
C GLY A 177 -10.17 -2.00 -12.74
N ALA A 178 -9.76 -1.35 -11.66
CA ALA A 178 -8.42 -0.86 -11.49
C ALA A 178 -7.48 -1.90 -10.88
N THR A 179 -6.18 -1.70 -11.07
CA THR A 179 -5.15 -2.57 -10.52
C THR A 179 -5.08 -2.48 -8.98
N GLY A 180 -4.78 -3.59 -8.33
CA GLY A 180 -4.42 -3.60 -6.92
C GLY A 180 -3.05 -2.96 -6.68
N GLY A 181 -2.86 -2.39 -5.51
CA GLY A 181 -1.57 -1.85 -5.07
C GLY A 181 -0.56 -2.96 -4.78
N ALA A 182 0.70 -2.73 -5.12
CA ALA A 182 1.78 -3.66 -4.77
C ALA A 182 2.01 -3.72 -3.25
N GLY A 183 2.46 -4.86 -2.76
CA GLY A 183 2.97 -4.99 -1.40
C GLY A 183 4.31 -4.25 -1.25
N GLY A 184 4.57 -3.68 -0.09
CA GLY A 184 5.84 -3.07 0.24
C GLY A 184 6.92 -4.10 0.57
N ASP A 185 8.18 -3.76 0.34
CA ASP A 185 9.29 -4.65 0.64
C ASP A 185 9.63 -4.66 2.13
N GLY A 186 10.04 -5.85 2.64
CA GLY A 186 10.65 -6.00 3.95
C GLY A 186 12.14 -6.28 3.81
N VAL A 187 12.98 -5.26 4.01
CA VAL A 187 14.43 -5.36 3.80
C VAL A 187 15.16 -5.18 5.12
N PHE A 188 16.01 -6.13 5.53
CA PHE A 188 16.96 -5.88 6.59
C PHE A 188 18.37 -5.70 6.03
N GLU A 189 19.07 -4.72 6.59
CA GLU A 189 20.44 -4.37 6.21
C GLU A 189 21.36 -4.51 7.44
N GLY A 190 22.61 -4.91 7.23
CA GLY A 190 23.62 -4.95 8.29
C GLY A 190 24.01 -6.34 8.75
N ILE A 191 24.75 -6.41 9.89
CA ILE A 191 25.36 -7.63 10.41
C ILE A 191 24.41 -8.28 11.44
N ALA A 192 23.19 -8.57 11.07
CA ALA A 192 22.25 -9.23 11.96
C ALA A 192 22.67 -10.69 12.25
N VAL A 193 22.57 -11.12 13.51
CA VAL A 193 22.71 -12.53 13.88
C VAL A 193 21.46 -13.29 13.50
N LEU A 194 20.28 -12.66 13.62
CA LEU A 194 19.00 -13.17 13.12
C LEU A 194 18.30 -12.06 12.34
N GLY A 195 18.13 -12.27 11.06
CA GLY A 195 17.41 -11.35 10.16
C GLY A 195 16.09 -11.94 9.71
N LEU A 196 15.00 -11.19 9.86
CA LEU A 196 13.66 -11.55 9.37
C LEU A 196 13.19 -10.46 8.40
N GLY A 197 12.91 -10.85 7.17
CA GLY A 197 12.39 -9.95 6.14
C GLY A 197 11.10 -10.50 5.53
N PHE A 198 10.01 -9.76 5.66
CA PHE A 198 8.71 -10.16 5.15
C PHE A 198 8.20 -9.10 4.16
N GLY A 199 8.01 -9.50 2.89
CA GLY A 199 7.31 -8.67 1.92
C GLY A 199 5.82 -8.57 2.25
N GLY A 200 5.23 -7.43 2.03
CA GLY A 200 3.80 -7.20 2.21
C GLY A 200 3.00 -7.87 1.10
N ALA A 201 1.81 -8.34 1.43
CA ALA A 201 0.88 -8.86 0.44
C ALA A 201 0.38 -7.74 -0.48
N ALA A 202 0.07 -8.07 -1.72
CA ALA A 202 -0.52 -7.12 -2.67
C ALA A 202 -2.03 -7.03 -2.52
N GLY A 203 -2.60 -5.95 -3.01
CA GLY A 203 -4.03 -5.73 -3.11
C GLY A 203 -4.64 -6.44 -4.32
N ALA A 204 -5.90 -6.81 -4.21
CA ALA A 204 -6.66 -7.37 -5.31
C ALA A 204 -6.99 -6.32 -6.38
N GLY A 205 -7.19 -6.74 -7.60
CA GLY A 205 -7.75 -5.89 -8.66
C GLY A 205 -9.21 -5.56 -8.38
N GLY A 206 -9.67 -4.42 -8.87
CA GLY A 206 -11.04 -3.97 -8.76
C GLY A 206 -12.00 -4.75 -9.67
N ALA A 207 -13.24 -4.90 -9.23
CA ALA A 207 -14.28 -5.55 -10.03
C ALA A 207 -14.71 -4.67 -11.22
N ALA A 208 -15.15 -5.28 -12.29
CA ALA A 208 -15.71 -4.60 -13.45
C ALA A 208 -17.16 -5.02 -13.72
N THR A 209 -18.00 -4.07 -14.15
CA THR A 209 -19.42 -4.30 -14.43
C THR A 209 -19.77 -3.71 -15.79
N GLY A 210 -20.43 -4.50 -16.62
CA GLY A 210 -20.89 -4.07 -17.94
C GLY A 210 -20.42 -4.99 -19.06
N ASP A 211 -21.01 -4.84 -20.23
CA ASP A 211 -20.66 -5.65 -21.40
C ASP A 211 -19.25 -5.32 -21.89
N GLY A 212 -18.45 -6.32 -22.10
CA GLY A 212 -17.04 -6.20 -22.50
C GLY A 212 -16.10 -5.69 -21.41
N ALA A 213 -16.56 -5.56 -20.16
CA ALA A 213 -15.79 -5.04 -19.07
C ALA A 213 -14.62 -5.97 -18.68
N THR A 214 -13.50 -5.39 -18.24
CA THR A 214 -12.33 -6.16 -17.79
C THR A 214 -12.03 -5.86 -16.33
N GLY A 215 -11.98 -6.91 -15.50
CA GLY A 215 -11.57 -6.81 -14.12
C GLY A 215 -10.12 -6.31 -13.99
N GLY A 216 -9.82 -5.58 -12.94
CA GLY A 216 -8.48 -5.08 -12.69
C GLY A 216 -7.49 -6.19 -12.36
N ALA A 217 -6.23 -6.03 -12.75
CA ALA A 217 -5.19 -6.97 -12.34
C ALA A 217 -4.87 -6.86 -10.84
N GLY A 218 -4.51 -7.97 -10.20
CA GLY A 218 -3.96 -7.98 -8.86
C GLY A 218 -2.57 -7.31 -8.81
N GLY A 219 -2.21 -6.74 -7.67
CA GLY A 219 -0.89 -6.17 -7.46
C GLY A 219 0.19 -7.25 -7.24
N PHE A 220 1.46 -6.86 -7.37
CA PHE A 220 2.60 -7.75 -7.07
C PHE A 220 2.90 -7.78 -5.58
N GLY A 221 3.20 -8.96 -5.02
CA GLY A 221 3.68 -9.12 -3.65
C GLY A 221 5.04 -8.43 -3.44
N GLY A 222 5.26 -7.88 -2.26
CA GLY A 222 6.53 -7.23 -1.91
C GLY A 222 7.65 -8.24 -1.67
N ALA A 223 8.89 -7.84 -1.88
CA ALA A 223 10.04 -8.71 -1.64
C ALA A 223 10.40 -8.79 -0.14
N GLY A 224 10.82 -9.97 0.31
CA GLY A 224 11.56 -10.15 1.55
C GLY A 224 13.05 -10.28 1.21
N ALA A 225 13.87 -9.32 1.60
CA ALA A 225 15.28 -9.30 1.28
C ALA A 225 16.15 -8.94 2.49
N GLY A 226 17.43 -9.38 2.48
CA GLY A 226 18.39 -8.97 3.50
C GLY A 226 19.70 -9.72 3.47
N ILE A 227 20.69 -9.14 4.12
CA ILE A 227 22.03 -9.67 4.25
C ILE A 227 22.25 -10.00 5.72
N ALA A 228 22.36 -11.28 6.08
CA ALA A 228 22.84 -11.71 7.40
C ALA A 228 24.37 -11.78 7.43
N ASN A 229 24.96 -11.70 8.61
CA ASN A 229 26.40 -11.88 8.80
C ASN A 229 26.80 -13.34 8.52
N PHE A 230 28.10 -13.58 8.27
CA PHE A 230 28.70 -14.90 8.04
C PHE A 230 28.33 -15.97 9.10
N LEU A 231 28.03 -15.56 10.32
CA LEU A 231 27.53 -16.44 11.38
C LEU A 231 26.02 -16.25 11.67
N GLY A 232 25.34 -15.42 10.90
CA GLY A 232 23.92 -15.13 11.09
C GLY A 232 23.00 -15.99 10.25
N PHE A 233 21.75 -16.13 10.72
CA PHE A 233 20.69 -16.84 10.02
C PHE A 233 19.60 -15.87 9.56
N SER A 234 19.08 -16.03 8.36
CA SER A 234 18.00 -15.21 7.84
C SER A 234 16.77 -16.02 7.45
N VAL A 235 15.59 -15.49 7.74
CA VAL A 235 14.33 -15.99 7.20
C VAL A 235 13.67 -14.89 6.40
N LEU A 236 13.47 -15.15 5.12
CA LEU A 236 12.91 -14.22 4.17
C LEU A 236 11.66 -14.80 3.53
N HIS A 237 10.61 -14.01 3.49
CA HIS A 237 9.36 -14.42 2.87
C HIS A 237 8.87 -13.33 1.93
N GLY A 238 8.65 -13.67 0.64
CA GLY A 238 8.00 -12.79 -0.32
C GLY A 238 6.51 -12.69 -0.03
N GLY A 239 5.93 -11.53 -0.19
CA GLY A 239 4.50 -11.28 -0.02
C GLY A 239 3.68 -11.96 -1.11
N ALA A 240 2.44 -12.32 -0.82
CA ALA A 240 1.54 -12.90 -1.81
C ALA A 240 1.13 -11.85 -2.86
N GLY A 241 0.96 -12.29 -4.09
CA GLY A 241 0.32 -11.52 -5.16
C GLY A 241 -1.17 -11.32 -4.88
N GLY A 242 -1.74 -10.26 -5.39
CA GLY A 242 -3.17 -9.94 -5.27
C GLY A 242 -4.00 -10.71 -6.29
N ALA A 243 -5.21 -11.09 -5.91
CA ALA A 243 -6.15 -11.70 -6.84
C ALA A 243 -6.58 -10.71 -7.95
N GLY A 244 -6.84 -11.20 -9.14
CA GLY A 244 -7.48 -10.44 -10.21
C GLY A 244 -8.93 -10.11 -9.88
N GLY A 245 -9.40 -8.96 -10.34
CA GLY A 245 -10.79 -8.53 -10.17
C GLY A 245 -11.76 -9.31 -11.04
N THR A 246 -12.98 -9.54 -10.53
CA THR A 246 -14.03 -10.20 -11.29
C THR A 246 -14.65 -9.27 -12.32
N ALA A 247 -15.12 -9.80 -13.44
CA ALA A 247 -15.95 -9.09 -14.40
C ALA A 247 -17.36 -9.68 -14.44
N THR A 248 -18.38 -8.80 -14.52
CA THR A 248 -19.77 -9.19 -14.71
C THR A 248 -20.33 -8.49 -15.94
N GLY A 249 -21.01 -9.22 -16.81
CA GLY A 249 -21.54 -8.71 -18.07
C GLY A 249 -21.22 -9.63 -19.24
N THR A 250 -21.88 -9.39 -20.36
CA THR A 250 -21.71 -10.19 -21.60
C THR A 250 -20.31 -9.91 -22.18
N GLY A 251 -19.49 -10.92 -22.37
CA GLY A 251 -18.14 -10.81 -22.95
C GLY A 251 -17.11 -10.19 -22.01
N GLY A 252 -17.43 -10.03 -20.72
CA GLY A 252 -16.50 -9.48 -19.75
C GLY A 252 -15.36 -10.45 -19.38
N ASN A 253 -14.16 -9.93 -19.20
CA ASN A 253 -12.98 -10.72 -18.87
C ASN A 253 -12.54 -10.49 -17.42
N GLY A 254 -12.21 -11.54 -16.69
CA GLY A 254 -11.59 -11.46 -15.37
C GLY A 254 -10.19 -10.84 -15.44
N GLY A 255 -9.78 -10.11 -14.42
CA GLY A 255 -8.42 -9.56 -14.31
C GLY A 255 -7.38 -10.62 -13.98
N ALA A 256 -6.16 -10.45 -14.46
CA ALA A 256 -5.06 -11.35 -14.11
C ALA A 256 -4.67 -11.24 -12.61
N GLY A 257 -4.25 -12.33 -12.00
CA GLY A 257 -3.65 -12.34 -10.67
C GLY A 257 -2.26 -11.72 -10.69
N GLY A 258 -1.85 -11.11 -9.58
CA GLY A 258 -0.52 -10.55 -9.43
C GLY A 258 0.53 -11.59 -9.04
N GLY A 259 1.77 -11.40 -9.45
CA GLY A 259 2.88 -12.28 -9.06
C GLY A 259 3.22 -12.18 -7.57
N GLY A 260 3.74 -13.26 -7.01
CA GLY A 260 4.26 -13.31 -5.64
C GLY A 260 5.60 -12.60 -5.50
N GLY A 261 5.90 -12.09 -4.33
CA GLY A 261 7.16 -11.40 -4.03
C GLY A 261 8.35 -12.35 -3.93
N LEU A 262 9.51 -11.83 -4.24
CA LEU A 262 10.78 -12.56 -4.20
C LEU A 262 11.30 -12.72 -2.77
N SER A 263 12.15 -13.73 -2.53
CA SER A 263 12.97 -13.85 -1.32
C SER A 263 14.40 -14.24 -1.69
N SER A 264 15.39 -13.51 -1.15
CA SER A 264 16.80 -13.72 -1.49
C SER A 264 17.71 -13.65 -0.26
N PRO A 265 17.91 -14.76 0.48
CA PRO A 265 18.91 -14.84 1.54
C PRO A 265 20.34 -14.92 0.94
N VAL A 266 21.27 -14.13 1.49
CA VAL A 266 22.59 -13.95 0.86
C VAL A 266 23.65 -14.96 1.35
N ILE A 267 23.59 -15.46 2.59
CA ILE A 267 24.64 -16.36 3.10
C ILE A 267 24.05 -17.64 3.70
N LEU A 268 23.39 -17.56 4.82
CA LEU A 268 22.73 -18.72 5.46
C LEU A 268 21.30 -18.34 5.83
N GLY A 269 20.33 -19.03 5.26
CA GLY A 269 18.95 -18.67 5.54
C GLY A 269 17.93 -19.48 4.76
N ILE A 270 16.68 -19.23 5.09
CA ILE A 270 15.52 -19.79 4.41
C ILE A 270 14.84 -18.67 3.63
N GLY A 271 14.72 -18.87 2.32
CA GLY A 271 13.93 -18.03 1.44
C GLY A 271 12.62 -18.73 1.08
N ILE A 272 11.50 -18.05 1.19
CA ILE A 272 10.18 -18.53 0.77
C ILE A 272 9.60 -17.51 -0.18
N GLY A 273 9.43 -17.88 -1.45
CA GLY A 273 8.74 -17.05 -2.43
C GLY A 273 7.27 -16.86 -2.06
N GLY A 274 6.71 -15.73 -2.37
CA GLY A 274 5.29 -15.44 -2.16
C GLY A 274 4.41 -16.24 -3.12
N ALA A 275 3.18 -16.56 -2.72
CA ALA A 275 2.21 -17.16 -3.62
C ALA A 275 1.79 -16.17 -4.72
N GLY A 276 1.53 -16.64 -5.93
CA GLY A 276 0.84 -15.86 -6.95
C GLY A 276 -0.63 -15.64 -6.57
N GLY A 277 -1.23 -14.59 -7.07
CA GLY A 277 -2.65 -14.31 -6.88
C GLY A 277 -3.53 -15.09 -7.85
N ASP A 278 -4.75 -15.38 -7.45
CA ASP A 278 -5.73 -16.04 -8.32
C ASP A 278 -6.16 -15.11 -9.48
N GLY A 279 -6.46 -15.69 -10.64
CA GLY A 279 -7.13 -14.97 -11.72
C GLY A 279 -8.57 -14.62 -11.37
N GLY A 280 -9.06 -13.48 -11.82
CA GLY A 280 -10.43 -13.05 -11.62
C GLY A 280 -11.42 -13.84 -12.44
N GLY A 281 -12.62 -14.07 -11.88
CA GLY A 281 -13.70 -14.75 -12.59
C GLY A 281 -14.41 -13.85 -13.61
N ALA A 282 -14.91 -14.43 -14.70
CA ALA A 282 -15.87 -13.82 -15.60
C ALA A 282 -17.26 -14.38 -15.31
N LEU A 283 -18.15 -13.58 -14.76
CA LEU A 283 -19.50 -13.96 -14.33
C LEU A 283 -20.57 -13.42 -15.30
N GLY A 284 -20.44 -13.70 -16.56
CA GLY A 284 -21.36 -13.21 -17.59
C GLY A 284 -21.97 -14.31 -18.46
N VAL A 285 -22.99 -13.98 -19.20
CA VAL A 285 -23.84 -14.89 -19.97
C VAL A 285 -23.17 -15.20 -21.28
N LEU A 286 -22.22 -15.30 -21.78
CA LEU A 286 -21.59 -15.73 -23.05
C LEU A 286 -20.30 -14.91 -23.38
N GLY A 287 -19.24 -15.68 -23.65
CA GLY A 287 -18.01 -15.15 -24.25
C GLY A 287 -17.01 -14.52 -23.30
N GLY A 288 -17.27 -14.46 -21.98
CA GLY A 288 -16.31 -13.98 -21.00
C GLY A 288 -15.20 -14.98 -20.70
N MET A 289 -13.97 -14.50 -20.51
CA MET A 289 -12.82 -15.33 -20.12
C MET A 289 -12.38 -15.02 -18.69
N GLY A 290 -12.09 -16.08 -17.92
CA GLY A 290 -11.40 -15.90 -16.64
C GLY A 290 -10.00 -15.30 -16.84
N GLY A 291 -9.53 -14.53 -15.86
CA GLY A 291 -8.18 -14.02 -15.86
C GLY A 291 -7.15 -15.11 -15.53
N ASP A 292 -5.92 -14.93 -16.01
CA ASP A 292 -4.83 -15.83 -15.68
C ASP A 292 -4.43 -15.68 -14.20
N GLY A 293 -3.98 -16.78 -13.58
CA GLY A 293 -3.37 -16.75 -12.27
C GLY A 293 -1.99 -16.08 -12.34
N GLY A 294 -1.57 -15.45 -11.24
CA GLY A 294 -0.24 -14.86 -11.13
C GLY A 294 0.83 -15.91 -10.84
N ASP A 295 2.05 -15.62 -11.27
CA ASP A 295 3.20 -16.47 -10.98
C ASP A 295 3.57 -16.44 -9.49
N GLY A 296 4.04 -17.58 -8.96
CA GLY A 296 4.63 -17.61 -7.63
C GLY A 296 5.98 -16.88 -7.61
N GLY A 297 6.31 -16.27 -6.48
CA GLY A 297 7.59 -15.60 -6.28
C GLY A 297 8.75 -16.59 -6.16
N GLU A 298 9.92 -16.19 -6.62
CA GLU A 298 11.12 -17.00 -6.53
C GLU A 298 11.80 -16.91 -5.17
N ALA A 299 12.41 -17.99 -4.72
CA ALA A 299 13.31 -18.02 -3.58
C ALA A 299 14.73 -18.34 -4.09
N VAL A 300 15.63 -17.36 -3.96
CA VAL A 300 17.02 -17.51 -4.41
C VAL A 300 17.92 -17.57 -3.18
N ALA A 301 18.50 -18.73 -2.90
CA ALA A 301 19.56 -18.88 -1.90
C ALA A 301 20.92 -18.87 -2.59
N VAL A 302 21.82 -18.00 -2.16
CA VAL A 302 23.22 -17.98 -2.58
C VAL A 302 24.01 -18.70 -1.49
N GLY A 303 24.51 -19.89 -1.79
CA GLY A 303 25.34 -20.73 -0.91
C GLY A 303 26.81 -20.37 -1.01
#